data_afb04bbec71af843b55858614bccc859
#
_entry.id   afb04bbec71af843b55858614bccc859
#
_cell.length_a   1.000
_cell.length_b   1.000
_cell.length_c   1.000
_cell.angle_alpha   90.00
_cell.angle_beta   90.00
_cell.angle_gamma   90.00
#
_symmetry.space_group_name_H-M   'P 1'
#
loop_
_entity.id
_entity.type
_entity.pdbx_description
1 polymer ?
#
loop_
_entity_poly.entity_id
_entity_poly.type
_entity_poly.pdbx_seq_one_letter_code
_entity_poly.pdbx_strand_id
1 'polypeptide(L)'
;VDIGFRSTFLFGIDYRYMTAGGWTSRQLLKHNNLYGYDFTEQYVDIYTPAVAQGMIVRLGRWIACPDIETQFAPDNYMGTHSLLFTFDTYTQTGMMATIMLNKNWTIQAALHAGTDMAPWYKGAVPTGMLGVRWVSCDNNDSIYLVLNAINGAKFRRFQMYGQPLGHDNFNYVVGTWQHKFNDDFHTKTEGYFMWQREAVVGGTPSAGPVKSFGGGGGIGANIPGTTFTYGIVNYTLFKFNEKAFTTLRNEVWRDEDGERSGFPGTYTSHAVGLTYNFNSIVQIRPEIGYYRNWDHRAFDLGKRKGMVLAGMDMTVRF
;
A
#
# COMPACT_ATOMS: atom_id res chain seq x y z
N VAL A 1 13.45 -2.19 -29.44
CA VAL A 1 12.78 -1.30 -28.48
C VAL A 1 11.29 -1.52 -28.62
N ASP A 2 10.63 -1.90 -27.53
CA ASP A 2 9.19 -2.08 -27.47
C ASP A 2 8.58 -1.02 -26.57
N ILE A 3 7.38 -0.54 -26.90
CA ILE A 3 6.68 0.48 -26.14
C ILE A 3 5.32 -0.08 -25.72
N GLY A 4 5.05 -0.06 -24.41
CA GLY A 4 3.79 -0.43 -23.80
C GLY A 4 3.13 0.77 -23.14
N PHE A 5 1.80 0.78 -23.12
CA PHE A 5 1.01 1.75 -22.37
C PHE A 5 0.07 1.02 -21.41
N ARG A 6 -0.02 1.51 -20.16
CA ARG A 6 -1.00 1.02 -19.19
C ARG A 6 -1.84 2.16 -18.66
N SER A 7 -3.15 1.91 -18.64
CA SER A 7 -4.13 2.79 -18.03
C SER A 7 -5.06 1.94 -17.16
N THR A 8 -5.10 2.25 -15.87
CA THR A 8 -5.99 1.60 -14.91
C THR A 8 -6.92 2.65 -14.32
N PHE A 9 -8.21 2.45 -14.52
CA PHE A 9 -9.26 3.31 -14.01
C PHE A 9 -10.07 2.58 -12.95
N LEU A 10 -10.15 3.17 -11.76
CA LEU A 10 -10.99 2.72 -10.67
C LEU A 10 -12.22 3.62 -10.55
N PHE A 11 -13.36 3.02 -10.34
CA PHE A 11 -14.60 3.73 -10.05
C PHE A 11 -15.31 3.04 -8.89
N GLY A 12 -15.81 3.81 -7.94
CA GLY A 12 -16.55 3.29 -6.80
C GLY A 12 -17.73 4.15 -6.42
N ILE A 13 -18.79 3.51 -5.96
CA ILE A 13 -20.02 4.18 -5.51
C ILE A 13 -19.80 4.86 -4.15
N ASP A 14 -19.04 4.25 -3.25
CA ASP A 14 -18.66 4.89 -2.00
C ASP A 14 -17.36 5.70 -2.20
N TYR A 15 -17.50 6.99 -2.26
CA TYR A 15 -16.41 7.93 -2.34
C TYR A 15 -15.31 7.71 -1.27
N ARG A 16 -15.66 7.36 -0.04
CA ARG A 16 -14.70 7.14 1.04
C ARG A 16 -13.85 5.90 0.80
N TYR A 17 -14.46 4.87 0.25
CA TYR A 17 -13.76 3.64 -0.14
C TYR A 17 -12.73 3.92 -1.23
N MET A 18 -13.12 4.68 -2.25
CA MET A 18 -12.22 5.03 -3.35
C MET A 18 -11.12 6.01 -2.96
N THR A 19 -11.31 6.77 -1.88
CA THR A 19 -10.30 7.75 -1.43
C THR A 19 -9.34 7.20 -0.40
N ALA A 20 -9.51 5.99 0.10
CA ALA A 20 -8.55 5.36 1.02
C ALA A 20 -7.16 5.13 0.39
N GLY A 21 -7.03 5.23 -0.90
CA GLY A 21 -5.76 5.26 -1.61
C GLY A 21 -5.67 6.37 -2.65
N GLY A 22 -6.67 7.21 -2.74
CA GLY A 22 -6.89 8.13 -3.85
C GLY A 22 -6.69 9.60 -3.53
N TRP A 23 -5.68 9.98 -2.74
CA TRP A 23 -5.38 11.40 -2.52
C TRP A 23 -5.19 12.15 -3.81
N THR A 24 -4.51 11.53 -4.76
CA THR A 24 -4.22 12.11 -6.04
C THR A 24 -5.49 12.38 -6.83
N SER A 25 -6.51 11.55 -6.71
CA SER A 25 -7.78 11.80 -7.39
C SER A 25 -8.53 12.99 -6.79
N ARG A 26 -8.44 13.24 -5.49
CA ARG A 26 -8.92 14.49 -4.89
C ARG A 26 -8.17 15.70 -5.36
N GLN A 27 -6.88 15.56 -5.61
CA GLN A 27 -6.02 16.65 -6.07
C GLN A 27 -6.17 16.91 -7.56
N LEU A 28 -6.43 15.89 -8.36
CA LEU A 28 -6.47 15.95 -9.82
C LEU A 28 -7.89 16.06 -10.37
N LEU A 29 -8.85 15.47 -9.69
CA LEU A 29 -10.20 15.24 -10.18
C LEU A 29 -11.22 15.72 -9.16
N LYS A 30 -12.31 16.31 -9.65
CA LYS A 30 -13.40 16.76 -8.82
C LYS A 30 -14.37 15.61 -8.58
N HIS A 31 -14.57 15.22 -7.32
CA HIS A 31 -15.60 14.24 -6.96
C HIS A 31 -16.78 14.86 -6.22
N ASN A 32 -17.86 14.12 -6.14
CA ASN A 32 -18.95 14.38 -5.21
C ASN A 32 -18.86 13.44 -3.98
N ASN A 33 -19.83 13.51 -3.08
CA ASN A 33 -19.84 12.67 -1.86
C ASN A 33 -20.41 11.26 -2.08
N LEU A 34 -20.88 10.94 -3.28
CA LEU A 34 -21.56 9.68 -3.57
C LEU A 34 -20.67 8.70 -4.31
N TYR A 35 -19.83 9.18 -5.20
CA TYR A 35 -18.92 8.36 -6.00
C TYR A 35 -17.56 9.01 -6.13
N GLY A 36 -16.53 8.18 -6.36
CA GLY A 36 -15.19 8.59 -6.68
C GLY A 36 -14.63 7.78 -7.83
N TYR A 37 -13.60 8.31 -8.46
CA TYR A 37 -12.84 7.63 -9.50
C TYR A 37 -11.37 8.03 -9.42
N ASP A 38 -10.49 7.14 -9.85
CA ASP A 38 -9.05 7.37 -9.87
C ASP A 38 -8.38 6.65 -11.04
N PHE A 39 -7.39 7.31 -11.62
CA PHE A 39 -6.45 6.72 -12.56
C PHE A 39 -5.21 6.26 -11.79
N THR A 40 -5.28 5.09 -11.20
CA THR A 40 -4.24 4.58 -10.30
C THR A 40 -2.93 4.26 -11.01
N GLU A 41 -3.02 3.83 -12.25
CA GLU A 41 -1.86 3.60 -13.10
C GLU A 41 -2.06 4.30 -14.44
N GLN A 42 -1.10 5.13 -14.80
CA GLN A 42 -1.06 5.83 -16.08
C GLN A 42 0.40 5.96 -16.47
N TYR A 43 0.92 5.00 -17.22
CA TYR A 43 2.33 5.02 -17.60
C TYR A 43 2.62 4.45 -18.98
N VAL A 44 3.77 4.84 -19.49
CA VAL A 44 4.40 4.26 -20.68
C VAL A 44 5.65 3.50 -20.23
N ASP A 45 5.78 2.26 -20.65
CA ASP A 45 6.97 1.44 -20.51
C ASP A 45 7.73 1.40 -21.85
N ILE A 46 9.02 1.68 -21.78
CA ILE A 46 9.95 1.60 -22.90
C ILE A 46 10.94 0.49 -22.58
N TYR A 47 10.84 -0.62 -23.30
CA TYR A 47 11.76 -1.75 -23.13
C TYR A 47 12.92 -1.68 -24.12
N THR A 48 14.12 -1.99 -23.63
CA THR A 48 15.31 -2.19 -24.47
C THR A 48 16.11 -3.42 -24.02
N PRO A 49 16.47 -4.33 -24.93
CA PRO A 49 17.36 -5.46 -24.63
C PRO A 49 18.84 -5.08 -24.59
N ALA A 50 19.19 -3.83 -24.88
CA ALA A 50 20.60 -3.39 -25.00
C ALA A 50 21.32 -3.22 -23.66
N VAL A 51 20.61 -3.24 -22.54
CA VAL A 51 21.18 -3.04 -21.19
C VAL A 51 21.00 -4.33 -20.38
N ALA A 52 22.10 -4.95 -19.97
CA ALA A 52 22.16 -6.22 -19.23
C ALA A 52 21.30 -7.31 -19.92
N GLN A 53 20.35 -7.93 -19.23
CA GLN A 53 19.38 -8.88 -19.80
C GLN A 53 18.04 -8.21 -20.13
N GLY A 54 18.01 -6.91 -20.19
CA GLY A 54 16.86 -6.08 -20.52
C GLY A 54 16.63 -4.98 -19.49
N MET A 55 16.17 -3.84 -19.98
CA MET A 55 15.80 -2.69 -19.15
C MET A 55 14.42 -2.18 -19.59
N ILE A 56 13.60 -1.83 -18.61
CA ILE A 56 12.36 -1.09 -18.81
C ILE A 56 12.54 0.28 -18.18
N VAL A 57 12.20 1.33 -18.93
CA VAL A 57 12.05 2.69 -18.41
C VAL A 57 10.55 2.99 -18.37
N ARG A 58 10.02 3.21 -17.18
CA ARG A 58 8.62 3.59 -16.95
C ARG A 58 8.51 5.08 -16.73
N LEU A 59 7.56 5.72 -17.41
CA LEU A 59 7.26 7.14 -17.29
C LEU A 59 5.78 7.31 -17.00
N GLY A 60 5.43 7.93 -15.88
CA GLY A 60 4.05 8.18 -15.49
C GLY A 60 3.77 7.89 -14.02
N ARG A 61 2.56 7.42 -13.73
CA ARG A 61 2.08 7.07 -12.38
C ARG A 61 1.96 5.54 -12.26
N TRP A 62 2.50 4.99 -11.19
CA TRP A 62 2.45 3.56 -10.87
C TRP A 62 2.14 3.33 -9.39
N ILE A 63 1.72 2.11 -9.04
CA ILE A 63 1.54 1.68 -7.66
C ILE A 63 2.91 1.55 -7.00
N ALA A 64 3.05 2.07 -5.78
CA ALA A 64 4.30 2.06 -5.02
C ALA A 64 4.84 0.63 -4.85
N CYS A 65 6.13 0.51 -4.65
CA CYS A 65 6.86 -0.76 -4.54
C CYS A 65 7.62 -0.83 -3.21
N PRO A 66 7.77 -2.04 -2.66
CA PRO A 66 7.10 -3.29 -2.92
C PRO A 66 5.85 -3.43 -2.06
N ASP A 67 4.95 -4.32 -2.45
CA ASP A 67 3.80 -4.74 -1.65
C ASP A 67 3.49 -6.21 -1.90
N ILE A 68 3.11 -6.94 -0.85
CA ILE A 68 2.53 -8.28 -0.98
C ILE A 68 1.02 -8.24 -1.15
N GLU A 69 0.41 -7.10 -0.86
CA GLU A 69 -0.99 -6.79 -1.11
C GLU A 69 -1.13 -5.85 -2.31
N THR A 70 -2.28 -5.86 -2.94
CA THR A 70 -2.62 -4.91 -3.98
C THR A 70 -3.93 -4.21 -3.62
N GLN A 71 -4.18 -3.06 -4.21
CA GLN A 71 -5.44 -2.36 -4.03
C GLN A 71 -6.60 -3.01 -4.75
N PHE A 72 -6.32 -3.84 -5.74
CA PHE A 72 -7.33 -4.58 -6.45
C PHE A 72 -7.73 -5.80 -5.62
N ALA A 73 -8.84 -5.70 -4.91
CA ALA A 73 -9.34 -6.76 -4.05
C ALA A 73 -9.33 -8.16 -4.71
N PRO A 74 -9.64 -8.33 -6.01
CA PRO A 74 -9.55 -9.63 -6.67
C PRO A 74 -8.17 -10.27 -6.70
N ASP A 75 -7.11 -9.47 -6.57
CA ASP A 75 -5.72 -9.94 -6.65
C ASP A 75 -5.09 -10.21 -5.28
N ASN A 76 -5.83 -9.93 -4.20
CA ASN A 76 -5.43 -10.21 -2.83
C ASN A 76 -5.90 -11.57 -2.35
N TYR A 77 -5.22 -12.10 -1.33
CA TYR A 77 -5.61 -13.36 -0.69
C TYR A 77 -6.83 -13.24 0.23
N MET A 78 -7.12 -12.02 0.69
CA MET A 78 -8.24 -11.70 1.57
C MET A 78 -8.99 -10.48 1.03
N GLY A 79 -10.24 -10.29 1.44
CA GLY A 79 -11.05 -9.14 1.08
C GLY A 79 -10.66 -7.88 1.84
N THR A 80 -10.12 -8.02 3.07
CA THR A 80 -9.57 -6.91 3.85
C THR A 80 -8.06 -6.82 3.74
N HIS A 81 -7.55 -5.61 3.93
CA HIS A 81 -6.12 -5.31 3.97
C HIS A 81 -5.53 -5.38 5.38
N SER A 82 -4.21 -5.53 5.47
CA SER A 82 -3.44 -5.33 6.70
C SER A 82 -3.43 -3.85 7.11
N LEU A 83 -3.06 -3.58 8.36
CA LEU A 83 -2.80 -2.22 8.81
C LEU A 83 -1.56 -1.66 8.10
N LEU A 84 -0.57 -2.53 7.88
CA LEU A 84 0.67 -2.19 7.20
C LEU A 84 0.38 -1.62 5.81
N PHE A 85 -0.41 -2.30 5.00
CA PHE A 85 -0.85 -1.82 3.69
C PHE A 85 -1.76 -0.58 3.78
N THR A 86 -2.67 -0.54 4.77
CA THR A 86 -3.63 0.57 4.91
C THR A 86 -2.95 1.90 5.17
N PHE A 87 -1.79 1.89 5.80
CA PHE A 87 -1.07 3.08 6.25
C PHE A 87 0.24 3.35 5.53
N ASP A 88 0.57 2.62 4.50
CA ASP A 88 1.77 2.84 3.68
C ASP A 88 1.57 3.84 2.53
N THR A 89 2.44 3.79 1.51
CA THR A 89 2.36 4.58 0.27
C THR A 89 1.48 3.89 -0.76
N TYR A 90 0.73 4.68 -1.53
CA TYR A 90 -0.13 4.12 -2.56
C TYR A 90 0.43 4.23 -3.97
N THR A 91 0.74 5.45 -4.41
CA THR A 91 1.22 5.69 -5.77
C THR A 91 2.44 6.59 -5.81
N GLN A 92 3.17 6.49 -6.90
CA GLN A 92 4.29 7.36 -7.23
C GLN A 92 4.15 7.83 -8.67
N THR A 93 4.57 9.06 -8.96
CA THR A 93 4.51 9.63 -10.32
C THR A 93 5.87 10.20 -10.69
N GLY A 94 6.46 9.69 -11.76
CA GLY A 94 7.80 10.09 -12.17
C GLY A 94 8.40 9.20 -13.24
N MET A 95 9.66 8.84 -13.06
CA MET A 95 10.43 7.95 -13.92
C MET A 95 11.05 6.82 -13.10
N MET A 96 10.97 5.60 -13.59
CA MET A 96 11.60 4.42 -12.97
C MET A 96 12.31 3.58 -14.03
N ALA A 97 13.55 3.22 -13.78
CA ALA A 97 14.30 2.23 -14.55
C ALA A 97 14.33 0.91 -13.79
N THR A 98 13.96 -0.17 -14.45
CA THR A 98 14.06 -1.56 -13.96
C THR A 98 15.00 -2.32 -14.87
N ILE A 99 16.10 -2.86 -14.32
CA ILE A 99 17.17 -3.53 -15.06
C ILE A 99 17.28 -4.97 -14.56
N MET A 100 17.06 -5.92 -15.46
CA MET A 100 17.33 -7.33 -15.21
C MET A 100 18.81 -7.59 -15.40
N LEU A 101 19.55 -7.76 -14.30
CA LEU A 101 20.99 -8.05 -14.34
C LEU A 101 21.26 -9.47 -14.83
N ASN A 102 20.49 -10.42 -14.36
CA ASN A 102 20.48 -11.83 -14.75
C ASN A 102 19.14 -12.46 -14.34
N LYS A 103 18.98 -13.78 -14.52
CA LYS A 103 17.75 -14.51 -14.19
C LYS A 103 17.32 -14.43 -12.72
N ASN A 104 18.24 -14.11 -11.81
CA ASN A 104 17.99 -14.08 -10.37
C ASN A 104 17.89 -12.65 -9.82
N TRP A 105 18.58 -11.67 -10.42
CA TRP A 105 18.73 -10.33 -9.87
C TRP A 105 18.15 -9.25 -10.77
N THR A 106 17.31 -8.41 -10.17
CA THR A 106 16.78 -7.20 -10.79
C THR A 106 17.06 -6.01 -9.87
N ILE A 107 17.45 -4.89 -10.45
CA ILE A 107 17.60 -3.62 -9.74
C ILE A 107 16.63 -2.58 -10.28
N GLN A 108 16.24 -1.64 -9.43
CA GLN A 108 15.38 -0.53 -9.78
C GLN A 108 15.94 0.78 -9.25
N ALA A 109 15.75 1.84 -10.02
CA ALA A 109 16.00 3.19 -9.59
C ALA A 109 14.90 4.10 -10.10
N ALA A 110 14.37 4.97 -9.24
CA ALA A 110 13.32 5.91 -9.63
C ALA A 110 13.59 7.31 -9.09
N LEU A 111 13.04 8.28 -9.81
CA LEU A 111 12.87 9.66 -9.37
C LEU A 111 11.39 10.01 -9.56
N HIS A 112 10.73 10.41 -8.47
CA HIS A 112 9.31 10.72 -8.48
C HIS A 112 8.97 11.95 -7.65
N ALA A 113 7.71 12.40 -7.72
CA ALA A 113 7.26 13.65 -7.12
C ALA A 113 6.99 13.59 -5.61
N GLY A 114 7.21 12.45 -4.99
CA GLY A 114 6.80 12.15 -3.61
C GLY A 114 5.64 11.15 -3.58
N THR A 115 5.29 10.72 -2.37
CA THR A 115 4.21 9.76 -2.13
C THR A 115 2.86 10.37 -2.47
N ASP A 116 2.10 9.67 -3.29
CA ASP A 116 0.75 10.06 -3.75
C ASP A 116 0.68 11.48 -4.37
N MET A 117 1.78 11.97 -4.93
CA MET A 117 1.92 13.30 -5.50
C MET A 117 2.02 13.30 -7.01
N ALA A 118 1.37 14.29 -7.63
CA ALA A 118 1.60 14.62 -9.03
C ALA A 118 2.71 15.69 -9.16
N PRO A 119 3.59 15.61 -10.17
CA PRO A 119 4.74 16.53 -10.32
C PRO A 119 4.39 18.00 -10.43
N TRP A 120 3.21 18.30 -10.95
CA TRP A 120 2.71 19.69 -11.10
C TRP A 120 2.04 20.24 -9.84
N TYR A 121 2.00 19.47 -8.77
CA TYR A 121 1.35 19.89 -7.55
C TYR A 121 2.30 20.66 -6.64
N LYS A 122 1.79 21.72 -5.99
CA LYS A 122 2.61 22.63 -5.15
C LYS A 122 3.35 21.92 -4.00
N GLY A 123 2.83 20.81 -3.52
CA GLY A 123 3.43 19.99 -2.45
C GLY A 123 4.44 18.96 -2.94
N ALA A 124 4.61 18.80 -4.26
CA ALA A 124 5.51 17.81 -4.81
C ALA A 124 6.97 18.11 -4.44
N VAL A 125 7.68 17.09 -4.01
CA VAL A 125 9.11 17.16 -3.69
C VAL A 125 9.81 15.98 -4.36
N PRO A 126 10.83 16.21 -5.19
CA PRO A 126 11.59 15.16 -5.84
C PRO A 126 12.12 14.15 -4.80
N THR A 127 11.81 12.90 -4.99
CA THR A 127 12.18 11.79 -4.11
C THR A 127 12.82 10.69 -4.94
N GLY A 128 13.94 10.15 -4.47
CA GLY A 128 14.59 9.03 -5.09
C GLY A 128 14.20 7.70 -4.47
N MET A 129 14.21 6.64 -5.28
CA MET A 129 13.98 5.27 -4.86
C MET A 129 15.07 4.37 -5.44
N LEU A 130 15.53 3.41 -4.63
CA LEU A 130 16.40 2.31 -5.05
C LEU A 130 15.77 1.00 -4.62
N GLY A 131 15.75 0.02 -5.53
CA GLY A 131 15.21 -1.30 -5.25
C GLY A 131 16.12 -2.41 -5.74
N VAL A 132 16.11 -3.53 -5.03
CA VAL A 132 16.79 -4.77 -5.46
C VAL A 132 15.88 -5.95 -5.21
N ARG A 133 15.70 -6.79 -6.21
CA ARG A 133 14.95 -8.03 -6.12
C ARG A 133 15.86 -9.21 -6.47
N TRP A 134 15.77 -10.24 -5.65
CA TRP A 134 16.37 -11.54 -5.89
C TRP A 134 15.30 -12.63 -5.94
N VAL A 135 15.49 -13.59 -6.85
CA VAL A 135 14.66 -14.79 -6.97
C VAL A 135 15.57 -16.01 -7.02
N SER A 136 15.27 -17.05 -6.27
CA SER A 136 16.02 -18.31 -6.29
C SER A 136 15.95 -19.00 -7.65
N CYS A 137 16.90 -19.90 -7.92
CA CYS A 137 16.95 -20.61 -9.21
C CYS A 137 15.75 -21.54 -9.42
N ASP A 138 15.17 -22.04 -8.37
CA ASP A 138 13.97 -22.90 -8.37
C ASP A 138 12.66 -22.12 -8.25
N ASN A 139 12.73 -20.78 -8.16
CA ASN A 139 11.61 -19.86 -7.94
C ASN A 139 10.82 -20.10 -6.63
N ASN A 140 11.41 -20.78 -5.66
CA ASN A 140 10.75 -20.99 -4.37
C ASN A 140 10.89 -19.79 -3.45
N ASP A 141 11.97 -19.01 -3.59
CA ASP A 141 12.22 -17.82 -2.81
C ASP A 141 12.25 -16.56 -3.68
N SER A 142 11.68 -15.49 -3.15
CA SER A 142 11.84 -14.13 -3.70
C SER A 142 11.98 -13.15 -2.56
N ILE A 143 13.02 -12.30 -2.65
CA ILE A 143 13.26 -11.18 -1.74
C ILE A 143 13.25 -9.90 -2.57
N TYR A 144 12.54 -8.88 -2.08
CA TYR A 144 12.53 -7.57 -2.70
C TYR A 144 12.69 -6.50 -1.62
N LEU A 145 13.70 -5.64 -1.75
CA LEU A 145 14.02 -4.57 -0.82
C LEU A 145 13.97 -3.23 -1.56
N VAL A 146 13.37 -2.23 -0.94
CA VAL A 146 13.29 -0.86 -1.47
C VAL A 146 13.66 0.14 -0.39
N LEU A 147 14.48 1.11 -0.78
CA LEU A 147 14.74 2.33 -0.05
C LEU A 147 14.14 3.51 -0.84
N ASN A 148 13.26 4.27 -0.20
CA ASN A 148 12.66 5.49 -0.74
C ASN A 148 12.95 6.65 0.22
N ALA A 149 14.13 7.28 0.10
CA ALA A 149 14.65 8.14 1.15
C ALA A 149 15.66 9.18 0.66
N ILE A 150 15.49 9.79 -0.51
CA ILE A 150 16.48 10.73 -1.05
C ILE A 150 16.08 12.20 -0.85
N ASN A 151 15.06 12.48 -0.06
CA ASN A 151 14.76 13.84 0.35
C ASN A 151 14.54 13.91 1.88
N GLY A 152 14.56 15.10 2.41
CA GLY A 152 14.20 15.32 3.80
C GLY A 152 12.68 15.33 3.97
N ALA A 153 12.00 14.21 3.67
CA ALA A 153 10.55 14.11 3.66
C ALA A 153 9.92 14.85 4.84
N LYS A 154 9.11 15.82 4.51
CA LYS A 154 8.42 16.68 5.44
C LYS A 154 6.96 16.72 5.09
N PHE A 155 6.11 16.58 6.09
CA PHE A 155 4.67 16.71 5.91
C PHE A 155 4.32 18.09 5.32
N ARG A 156 3.40 18.13 4.36
CA ARG A 156 2.97 19.35 3.70
C ARG A 156 1.49 19.59 3.93
N ARG A 157 1.15 20.72 4.55
CA ARG A 157 -0.23 21.20 4.65
C ARG A 157 -0.53 22.15 3.49
N PHE A 158 -1.72 21.97 2.92
CA PHE A 158 -2.25 22.89 1.92
C PHE A 158 -3.78 22.88 1.99
N GLN A 159 -4.41 23.85 1.34
CA GLN A 159 -5.87 23.88 1.20
C GLN A 159 -6.29 23.37 -0.17
N MET A 160 -7.30 22.51 -0.18
CA MET A 160 -7.95 22.05 -1.38
C MET A 160 -9.47 22.02 -1.16
N TYR A 161 -10.23 22.59 -2.10
CA TYR A 161 -11.69 22.66 -1.99
C TYR A 161 -12.19 23.26 -0.67
N GLY A 162 -11.45 24.21 -0.12
CA GLY A 162 -11.78 24.88 1.15
C GLY A 162 -11.48 24.06 2.41
N GLN A 163 -10.92 22.86 2.28
CA GLN A 163 -10.54 22.03 3.42
C GLN A 163 -9.02 21.99 3.57
N PRO A 164 -8.49 22.06 4.79
CA PRO A 164 -7.09 21.80 5.02
C PRO A 164 -6.80 20.33 4.80
N LEU A 165 -5.79 20.04 3.97
CA LEU A 165 -5.30 18.71 3.70
C LEU A 165 -3.81 18.64 4.03
N GLY A 166 -3.37 17.49 4.49
CA GLY A 166 -1.97 17.16 4.64
C GLY A 166 -1.55 16.15 3.58
N HIS A 167 -0.26 16.09 3.32
CA HIS A 167 0.30 15.10 2.42
C HIS A 167 1.50 14.43 3.04
N ASP A 168 1.49 13.11 2.99
CA ASP A 168 2.51 12.26 3.59
C ASP A 168 3.69 12.07 2.68
N ASN A 169 4.46 13.04 2.55
CA ASN A 169 5.72 12.87 1.85
C ASN A 169 6.74 12.23 2.81
N PHE A 170 6.68 10.94 3.00
CA PHE A 170 7.53 10.21 3.93
C PHE A 170 8.59 9.35 3.24
N ASN A 171 9.63 9.06 4.01
CA ASN A 171 10.68 8.13 3.63
C ASN A 171 10.38 6.75 4.20
N TYR A 172 10.86 5.71 3.55
CA TYR A 172 10.72 4.35 4.03
C TYR A 172 11.82 3.40 3.51
N VAL A 173 12.03 2.37 4.29
CA VAL A 173 12.65 1.12 3.87
C VAL A 173 11.60 0.04 3.99
N VAL A 174 11.41 -0.75 2.96
CA VAL A 174 10.47 -1.85 2.95
C VAL A 174 11.08 -3.07 2.31
N GLY A 175 10.73 -4.24 2.81
CA GLY A 175 11.17 -5.51 2.27
C GLY A 175 10.07 -6.55 2.27
N THR A 176 10.05 -7.36 1.21
CA THR A 176 9.18 -8.53 1.13
C THR A 176 10.02 -9.79 0.99
N TRP A 177 9.57 -10.86 1.59
CA TRP A 177 10.06 -12.21 1.39
C TRP A 177 8.90 -13.14 1.11
N GLN A 178 9.03 -13.94 0.06
CA GLN A 178 8.06 -14.96 -0.31
C GLN A 178 8.78 -16.29 -0.36
N HIS A 179 8.20 -17.32 0.24
CA HIS A 179 8.73 -18.67 0.22
C HIS A 179 7.64 -19.70 -0.08
N LYS A 180 7.93 -20.56 -1.04
CA LYS A 180 7.10 -21.69 -1.42
C LYS A 180 7.70 -22.96 -0.86
N PHE A 181 7.08 -23.55 0.16
CA PHE A 181 7.52 -24.82 0.74
C PHE A 181 7.19 -26.00 -0.20
N ASN A 182 5.99 -25.95 -0.80
CA ASN A 182 5.51 -26.90 -1.80
C ASN A 182 4.33 -26.26 -2.58
N ASP A 183 3.65 -27.03 -3.43
CA ASP A 183 2.54 -26.54 -4.25
C ASP A 183 1.29 -26.15 -3.45
N ASP A 184 1.15 -26.67 -2.24
CA ASP A 184 -0.01 -26.43 -1.38
C ASP A 184 0.25 -25.47 -0.22
N PHE A 185 1.53 -25.16 0.05
CA PHE A 185 1.90 -24.36 1.21
C PHE A 185 2.97 -23.31 0.86
N HIS A 186 2.65 -22.05 1.09
CA HIS A 186 3.59 -20.94 0.93
C HIS A 186 3.32 -19.81 1.92
N THR A 187 4.30 -18.96 2.08
CA THR A 187 4.25 -17.78 2.95
C THR A 187 4.73 -16.54 2.23
N LYS A 188 4.18 -15.39 2.61
CA LYS A 188 4.66 -14.06 2.21
C LYS A 188 4.76 -13.19 3.42
N THR A 189 5.85 -12.49 3.54
CA THR A 189 6.14 -11.57 4.63
C THR A 189 6.54 -10.23 4.07
N GLU A 190 6.00 -9.16 4.64
CA GLU A 190 6.41 -7.80 4.36
C GLU A 190 6.69 -7.07 5.66
N GLY A 191 7.71 -6.25 5.66
CA GLY A 191 8.02 -5.37 6.76
C GLY A 191 8.54 -4.04 6.26
N TYR A 192 8.14 -2.96 6.94
CA TYR A 192 8.64 -1.63 6.65
C TYR A 192 9.05 -0.88 7.89
N PHE A 193 9.90 0.11 7.66
CA PHE A 193 10.24 1.18 8.58
C PHE A 193 10.08 2.51 7.84
N MET A 194 9.16 3.34 8.32
CA MET A 194 8.84 4.65 7.75
C MET A 194 9.21 5.75 8.72
N TRP A 195 9.60 6.91 8.19
CA TRP A 195 9.83 8.11 8.99
C TRP A 195 9.42 9.37 8.25
N GLN A 196 8.92 10.32 9.02
CA GLN A 196 8.48 11.61 8.50
C GLN A 196 8.86 12.73 9.46
N ARG A 197 9.17 13.89 8.93
CA ARG A 197 9.47 15.09 9.70
C ARG A 197 8.26 16.00 9.79
N GLU A 198 8.05 16.57 10.99
CA GLU A 198 6.97 17.54 11.26
C GLU A 198 5.60 17.03 10.79
N ALA A 199 5.32 15.78 11.07
CA ALA A 199 4.07 15.13 10.76
C ALA A 199 2.89 15.72 11.54
N VAL A 200 1.72 15.20 11.32
CA VAL A 200 0.51 15.52 12.08
C VAL A 200 -0.18 14.25 12.53
N VAL A 201 -0.85 14.31 13.64
CA VAL A 201 -1.67 13.19 14.14
C VAL A 201 -2.75 12.86 13.09
N GLY A 202 -2.83 11.58 12.70
CA GLY A 202 -3.73 11.12 11.66
C GLY A 202 -3.43 11.71 10.30
N GLY A 203 -2.15 11.86 9.95
CA GLY A 203 -1.70 12.45 8.69
C GLY A 203 -1.98 11.60 7.45
N THR A 204 -2.43 10.37 7.62
CA THR A 204 -2.76 9.49 6.51
C THR A 204 -3.78 10.11 5.55
N PRO A 205 -3.63 9.92 4.24
CA PRO A 205 -4.53 10.46 3.24
C PRO A 205 -5.98 10.04 3.32
N SER A 206 -6.32 9.00 4.02
CA SER A 206 -7.70 8.54 4.12
C SER A 206 -8.66 9.62 4.63
N ALA A 207 -9.81 9.70 4.03
CA ALA A 207 -10.75 10.79 4.19
C ALA A 207 -11.65 10.66 5.43
N GLY A 208 -11.08 10.35 6.57
CA GLY A 208 -11.84 10.28 7.84
C GLY A 208 -11.62 11.50 8.72
N PRO A 209 -12.51 11.76 9.70
CA PRO A 209 -12.21 12.71 10.76
C PRO A 209 -11.04 12.19 11.61
N VAL A 210 -10.25 13.08 12.20
CA VAL A 210 -9.05 12.75 13.00
C VAL A 210 -9.28 11.68 14.08
N LYS A 211 -10.50 11.58 14.57
CA LYS A 211 -10.89 10.60 15.61
C LYS A 211 -11.39 9.27 15.03
N SER A 212 -11.44 9.11 13.72
CA SER A 212 -11.81 7.83 13.10
C SER A 212 -10.56 7.03 12.77
N PHE A 213 -10.67 5.72 12.89
CA PHE A 213 -9.65 4.81 12.37
C PHE A 213 -9.49 5.05 10.86
N GLY A 214 -8.24 5.15 10.40
CA GLY A 214 -7.96 5.48 9.01
C GLY A 214 -7.47 6.92 8.79
N GLY A 215 -7.12 7.59 9.87
CA GLY A 215 -6.49 8.90 9.84
C GLY A 215 -7.46 10.07 9.66
N GLY A 216 -6.94 11.26 9.66
CA GLY A 216 -7.70 12.49 9.63
C GLY A 216 -7.41 13.41 8.46
N GLY A 217 -6.75 12.92 7.42
CA GLY A 217 -6.40 13.74 6.26
C GLY A 217 -5.44 14.90 6.60
N GLY A 218 -4.63 14.77 7.65
CA GLY A 218 -3.65 15.76 8.04
C GLY A 218 -4.20 16.99 8.75
N ILE A 219 -5.36 16.89 9.36
CA ILE A 219 -5.99 17.99 10.12
C ILE A 219 -5.74 17.92 11.63
N GLY A 220 -4.99 16.92 12.10
CA GLY A 220 -4.61 16.76 13.49
C GLY A 220 -3.56 17.76 14.00
N ALA A 221 -3.14 17.61 15.24
CA ALA A 221 -2.09 18.41 15.85
C ALA A 221 -0.73 18.13 15.19
N ASN A 222 0.13 19.12 15.16
CA ASN A 222 1.51 18.94 14.68
C ASN A 222 2.30 18.06 15.64
N ILE A 223 3.09 17.15 15.05
CA ILE A 223 4.07 16.33 15.77
C ILE A 223 5.44 16.94 15.48
N PRO A 224 6.12 17.55 16.46
CA PRO A 224 7.42 18.17 16.23
C PRO A 224 8.51 17.11 16.07
N GLY A 225 9.50 17.42 15.23
CA GLY A 225 10.64 16.53 15.01
C GLY A 225 10.39 15.43 13.99
N THR A 226 10.94 14.26 14.25
CA THR A 226 10.80 13.09 13.38
C THR A 226 10.01 12.02 14.10
N THR A 227 8.99 11.50 13.44
CA THR A 227 8.15 10.40 13.91
C THR A 227 8.35 9.16 13.05
N PHE A 228 7.96 7.99 13.58
CA PHE A 228 8.26 6.70 13.02
C PHE A 228 7.02 5.79 13.03
N THR A 229 6.88 5.04 11.95
CA THR A 229 5.89 3.97 11.83
C THR A 229 6.55 2.74 11.26
N TYR A 230 6.38 1.59 11.87
CA TYR A 230 7.01 0.36 11.42
C TYR A 230 6.18 -0.87 11.77
N GLY A 231 6.37 -1.93 11.02
CA GLY A 231 5.63 -3.15 11.24
C GLY A 231 6.07 -4.29 10.36
N ILE A 232 5.45 -5.42 10.61
CA ILE A 232 5.61 -6.65 9.84
C ILE A 232 4.27 -7.34 9.72
N VAL A 233 3.94 -7.81 8.54
CA VAL A 233 2.79 -8.66 8.24
C VAL A 233 3.25 -9.95 7.58
N ASN A 234 2.65 -11.05 7.99
CA ASN A 234 2.86 -12.36 7.38
C ASN A 234 1.53 -12.92 6.90
N TYR A 235 1.55 -13.45 5.68
CA TYR A 235 0.51 -14.26 5.08
C TYR A 235 1.00 -15.68 4.94
N THR A 236 0.25 -16.62 5.51
CA THR A 236 0.48 -18.06 5.34
C THR A 236 -0.71 -18.65 4.61
N LEU A 237 -0.46 -19.34 3.51
CA LEU A 237 -1.48 -19.91 2.64
C LEU A 237 -1.36 -21.42 2.61
N PHE A 238 -2.49 -22.08 2.78
CA PHE A 238 -2.60 -23.53 2.70
C PHE A 238 -3.73 -23.90 1.73
N LYS A 239 -3.39 -24.61 0.66
CA LYS A 239 -4.30 -25.10 -0.37
C LYS A 239 -4.82 -26.47 0.04
N PHE A 240 -6.14 -26.63 0.10
CA PHE A 240 -6.78 -27.90 0.40
C PHE A 240 -7.00 -28.73 -0.88
N ASN A 241 -7.34 -28.04 -1.96
CA ASN A 241 -7.57 -28.61 -3.28
C ASN A 241 -7.60 -27.49 -4.33
N GLU A 242 -7.86 -27.81 -5.60
CA GLU A 242 -7.88 -26.86 -6.70
C GLU A 242 -8.92 -25.72 -6.56
N LYS A 243 -9.92 -25.91 -5.69
CA LYS A 243 -11.00 -24.93 -5.50
C LYS A 243 -10.91 -24.16 -4.19
N ALA A 244 -10.16 -24.65 -3.20
CA ALA A 244 -10.21 -24.08 -1.86
C ALA A 244 -8.83 -23.95 -1.24
N PHE A 245 -8.55 -22.78 -0.66
CA PHE A 245 -7.39 -22.54 0.20
C PHE A 245 -7.75 -21.64 1.37
N THR A 246 -7.00 -21.74 2.45
CA THR A 246 -7.09 -20.84 3.59
C THR A 246 -5.90 -19.91 3.64
N THR A 247 -6.14 -18.72 4.15
CA THR A 247 -5.12 -17.69 4.39
C THR A 247 -5.16 -17.30 5.85
N LEU A 248 -3.99 -17.31 6.49
CA LEU A 248 -3.76 -16.70 7.79
C LEU A 248 -2.97 -15.42 7.59
N ARG A 249 -3.45 -14.32 8.17
CA ARG A 249 -2.72 -13.05 8.25
C ARG A 249 -2.40 -12.75 9.69
N ASN A 250 -1.13 -12.49 9.97
CA ASN A 250 -0.67 -12.07 11.28
C ASN A 250 0.19 -10.82 11.14
N GLU A 251 -0.04 -9.84 11.99
CA GLU A 251 0.59 -8.54 11.88
C GLU A 251 0.91 -7.95 13.24
N VAL A 252 2.07 -7.30 13.32
CA VAL A 252 2.43 -6.36 14.39
C VAL A 252 2.84 -5.05 13.72
N TRP A 253 2.23 -3.96 14.16
CA TRP A 253 2.43 -2.65 13.58
C TRP A 253 2.51 -1.58 14.68
N ARG A 254 3.46 -0.67 14.58
CA ARG A 254 3.68 0.43 15.53
C ARG A 254 3.52 1.77 14.85
N ASP A 255 2.66 2.62 15.40
CA ASP A 255 2.52 4.03 15.09
C ASP A 255 2.96 4.81 16.33
N GLU A 256 4.17 5.39 16.30
CA GLU A 256 4.79 5.94 17.51
C GLU A 256 4.00 7.10 18.08
N ASP A 257 3.60 8.03 17.22
CA ASP A 257 2.98 9.28 17.63
C ASP A 257 1.54 9.45 17.10
N GLY A 258 0.98 8.40 16.49
CA GLY A 258 -0.34 8.46 15.86
C GLY A 258 -0.35 9.24 14.54
N GLU A 259 0.80 9.35 13.88
CA GLU A 259 0.95 10.09 12.63
C GLU A 259 0.13 9.47 11.49
N ARG A 260 -0.04 8.16 11.50
CA ARG A 260 -0.78 7.43 10.48
C ARG A 260 -2.23 7.18 10.89
N SER A 261 -2.44 6.53 12.01
CA SER A 261 -3.77 6.10 12.46
C SER A 261 -4.56 7.17 13.23
N GLY A 262 -3.88 8.16 13.78
CA GLY A 262 -4.47 9.13 14.70
C GLY A 262 -4.45 8.68 16.18
N PHE A 263 -4.02 7.45 16.46
CA PHE A 263 -3.94 6.88 17.80
C PHE A 263 -2.59 6.15 17.94
N PRO A 264 -1.64 6.72 18.69
CA PRO A 264 -0.34 6.08 18.87
C PRO A 264 -0.47 4.70 19.50
N GLY A 265 0.54 3.88 19.32
CA GLY A 265 0.61 2.58 19.98
C GLY A 265 1.00 1.41 19.09
N THR A 266 1.14 0.27 19.75
CA THR A 266 1.40 -1.02 19.09
C THR A 266 0.08 -1.70 18.77
N TYR A 267 -0.06 -2.04 17.51
CA TYR A 267 -1.22 -2.77 16.99
C TYR A 267 -0.84 -4.20 16.68
N THR A 268 -1.79 -5.09 16.88
CA THR A 268 -1.74 -6.45 16.34
C THR A 268 -3.01 -6.73 15.58
N SER A 269 -2.89 -7.45 14.48
CA SER A 269 -4.03 -8.02 13.77
C SER A 269 -3.81 -9.51 13.48
N HIS A 270 -4.87 -10.29 13.63
CA HIS A 270 -4.90 -11.70 13.33
C HIS A 270 -6.18 -11.98 12.55
N ALA A 271 -6.05 -12.52 11.35
CA ALA A 271 -7.20 -12.83 10.51
C ALA A 271 -7.07 -14.20 9.85
N VAL A 272 -8.19 -14.83 9.65
CA VAL A 272 -8.30 -16.06 8.86
C VAL A 272 -9.35 -15.87 7.77
N GLY A 273 -8.98 -16.24 6.56
CA GLY A 273 -9.85 -16.24 5.39
C GLY A 273 -9.89 -17.59 4.71
N LEU A 274 -11.01 -17.91 4.11
CA LEU A 274 -11.17 -19.04 3.20
C LEU A 274 -11.48 -18.49 1.81
N THR A 275 -10.72 -18.92 0.83
CA THR A 275 -11.05 -18.64 -0.58
C THR A 275 -11.64 -19.90 -1.20
N TYR A 276 -12.82 -19.75 -1.81
CA TYR A 276 -13.48 -20.82 -2.53
C TYR A 276 -13.82 -20.40 -3.98
N ASN A 277 -13.26 -21.11 -4.94
CA ASN A 277 -13.51 -20.93 -6.36
C ASN A 277 -14.64 -21.88 -6.80
N PHE A 278 -15.86 -21.36 -6.98
CA PHE A 278 -16.95 -22.15 -7.53
C PHE A 278 -16.64 -22.66 -8.93
N ASN A 279 -16.07 -21.77 -9.74
CA ASN A 279 -15.61 -22.03 -11.10
C ASN A 279 -14.53 -20.97 -11.47
N SER A 280 -14.16 -20.88 -12.73
CA SER A 280 -13.19 -19.90 -13.23
C SER A 280 -13.68 -18.43 -13.18
N ILE A 281 -14.98 -18.22 -12.97
CA ILE A 281 -15.63 -16.91 -13.01
C ILE A 281 -15.92 -16.41 -11.59
N VAL A 282 -16.40 -17.26 -10.69
CA VAL A 282 -16.94 -16.87 -9.39
C VAL A 282 -16.06 -17.39 -8.25
N GLN A 283 -15.58 -16.46 -7.42
CA GLN A 283 -14.81 -16.71 -6.21
C GLN A 283 -15.51 -16.05 -5.01
N ILE A 284 -15.55 -16.71 -3.86
CA ILE A 284 -16.06 -16.17 -2.59
C ILE A 284 -14.96 -16.27 -1.53
N ARG A 285 -14.84 -15.21 -0.69
CA ARG A 285 -13.82 -15.11 0.36
C ARG A 285 -14.44 -14.61 1.68
N PRO A 286 -15.04 -15.50 2.49
CA PRO A 286 -15.37 -15.18 3.87
C PRO A 286 -14.09 -15.05 4.71
N GLU A 287 -14.08 -14.08 5.63
CA GLU A 287 -12.99 -13.86 6.55
C GLU A 287 -13.46 -13.34 7.90
N ILE A 288 -12.65 -13.59 8.92
CA ILE A 288 -12.81 -13.03 10.26
C ILE A 288 -11.44 -12.60 10.78
N GLY A 289 -11.39 -11.43 11.40
CA GLY A 289 -10.18 -10.85 11.96
C GLY A 289 -10.41 -10.19 13.32
N TYR A 290 -9.34 -10.18 14.12
CA TYR A 290 -9.27 -9.46 15.38
C TYR A 290 -8.14 -8.46 15.33
N TYR A 291 -8.44 -7.20 15.69
CA TYR A 291 -7.52 -6.08 15.69
C TYR A 291 -7.44 -5.50 17.09
N ARG A 292 -6.25 -5.11 17.56
CA ARG A 292 -6.04 -4.53 18.87
C ARG A 292 -4.92 -3.49 18.86
N ASN A 293 -5.16 -2.35 19.51
CA ASN A 293 -4.13 -1.44 19.97
C ASN A 293 -3.89 -1.72 21.46
N TRP A 294 -2.63 -2.03 21.82
CA TRP A 294 -2.27 -2.42 23.19
C TRP A 294 -2.18 -1.23 24.14
N ASP A 295 -1.86 -0.05 23.61
CA ASP A 295 -1.58 1.13 24.39
C ASP A 295 -2.83 1.99 24.58
N HIS A 296 -3.56 2.26 23.50
CA HIS A 296 -4.66 3.22 23.48
C HIS A 296 -5.99 2.61 23.00
N ARG A 297 -7.07 3.35 23.21
CA ARG A 297 -8.40 3.03 22.65
C ARG A 297 -8.48 3.62 21.24
N ALA A 298 -8.14 2.84 20.23
CA ALA A 298 -8.03 3.28 18.84
C ALA A 298 -9.26 2.91 17.97
N PHE A 299 -10.13 2.06 18.46
CA PHE A 299 -11.30 1.58 17.74
C PHE A 299 -12.59 2.16 18.27
N ASP A 300 -13.67 2.10 17.47
CA ASP A 300 -14.99 2.62 17.79
C ASP A 300 -14.91 4.10 18.24
N LEU A 301 -14.29 4.92 17.41
CA LEU A 301 -14.07 6.37 17.67
C LEU A 301 -13.36 6.64 19.01
N GLY A 302 -12.36 5.85 19.35
CA GLY A 302 -11.59 6.02 20.58
C GLY A 302 -12.23 5.41 21.82
N LYS A 303 -13.21 4.52 21.67
CA LYS A 303 -13.92 3.91 22.81
C LYS A 303 -13.36 2.53 23.18
N ARG A 304 -12.79 1.79 22.24
CA ARG A 304 -12.32 0.41 22.43
C ARG A 304 -10.86 0.24 22.06
N LYS A 305 -10.19 -0.69 22.73
CA LYS A 305 -8.82 -1.10 22.41
C LYS A 305 -8.73 -2.10 21.26
N GLY A 306 -9.80 -2.78 20.92
CA GLY A 306 -9.83 -3.77 19.87
C GLY A 306 -11.21 -3.95 19.26
N MET A 307 -11.25 -4.64 18.12
CA MET A 307 -12.47 -4.97 17.41
C MET A 307 -12.33 -6.32 16.72
N VAL A 308 -13.45 -7.01 16.54
CA VAL A 308 -13.60 -8.14 15.62
C VAL A 308 -14.25 -7.62 14.36
N LEU A 309 -13.71 -8.03 13.23
CA LEU A 309 -14.29 -7.78 11.91
C LEU A 309 -14.61 -9.14 11.28
N ALA A 310 -15.80 -9.31 10.77
CA ALA A 310 -16.18 -10.44 9.93
C ALA A 310 -16.76 -9.91 8.62
N GLY A 311 -16.37 -10.49 7.54
CA GLY A 311 -16.78 -10.05 6.21
C GLY A 311 -16.73 -11.18 5.19
N MET A 312 -17.27 -10.88 4.03
CA MET A 312 -17.20 -11.76 2.87
C MET A 312 -17.24 -10.88 1.62
N ASP A 313 -16.41 -11.21 0.66
CA ASP A 313 -16.54 -10.65 -0.69
C ASP A 313 -16.82 -11.75 -1.72
N MET A 314 -17.25 -11.30 -2.89
CA MET A 314 -17.40 -12.14 -4.08
C MET A 314 -16.76 -11.43 -5.27
N THR A 315 -15.85 -12.13 -5.91
CA THR A 315 -15.25 -11.68 -7.18
C THR A 315 -15.91 -12.41 -8.35
N VAL A 316 -16.32 -11.64 -9.35
CA VAL A 316 -16.83 -12.17 -10.62
C VAL A 316 -15.90 -11.68 -11.73
N ARG A 317 -15.35 -12.62 -12.52
CA ARG A 317 -14.45 -12.34 -13.65
C ARG A 317 -15.15 -12.72 -14.95
N PHE A 318 -15.09 -11.87 -15.96
CA PHE A 318 -15.71 -12.07 -17.28
C PHE A 318 -14.86 -11.46 -18.41
#